data_e9250c52876e4bfc5975b65f77e8d617
#
_entry.id   e9250c52876e4bfc5975b65f77e8d617
#
_cell.length_a   1.000
_cell.length_b   1.000
_cell.length_c   1.000
_cell.angle_alpha   90.00
_cell.angle_beta   90.00
_cell.angle_gamma   90.00
#
_symmetry.space_group_name_H-M   'P 1'
#
loop_
_entity.id
_entity.type
_entity.pdbx_description
1 polymer ?
#
loop_
_entity_poly.entity_id
_entity_poly.type
_entity_poly.pdbx_seq_one_letter_code
_entity_poly.pdbx_strand_id
1 'polypeptide(L)'
;FAISLIGFGIFASSQPMLAGVLKYFVDGISATEEMSSYHLPLLGDVQLMYGVPVLMVLIVVWRSIGSYLGNYFLAKVSLGLINDLRQALFNSLLQLPNRYFDDNNSGHLISRITYNVTMVTGAATDAIKVVIREGLTVVFLFGYLLWMNWQLTAVMIAILPIIGVMVSKVSRKFRKQSKKIQASMGELTHIASETIQGYRTVRSFGGESYEIQRFAHASTDNMQKQLRMVKTGATFTPMLQLVSFSAMAVVLFLVLYLRGDATAGDLVAYITAAGMLPKPIRQLSEVSSTIQRGLAGAESIFAQLDEPVEVNQGKIERDGVTGKLVFNKVSFTYPGSEKPVLSNISF
;
A
#
# COMPACT_ATOMS: atom_id res chain seq x y z
N PHE A 1 -2.10 14.88 -12.72
CA PHE A 1 -2.49 14.69 -11.32
C PHE A 1 -3.87 15.29 -11.01
N ALA A 2 -4.14 16.55 -11.34
CA ALA A 2 -5.44 17.20 -11.07
C ALA A 2 -6.64 16.41 -11.65
N ILE A 3 -6.53 15.92 -12.88
CA ILE A 3 -7.57 15.10 -13.51
C ILE A 3 -7.82 13.81 -12.72
N SER A 4 -6.77 13.22 -12.17
CA SER A 4 -6.89 12.02 -11.33
C SER A 4 -7.66 12.32 -10.02
N LEU A 5 -7.43 13.49 -9.40
CA LEU A 5 -8.19 13.93 -8.23
C LEU A 5 -9.67 14.10 -8.53
N ILE A 6 -9.99 14.76 -9.64
CA ILE A 6 -11.38 14.90 -10.12
C ILE A 6 -12.01 13.52 -10.35
N GLY A 7 -11.27 12.60 -11.00
CA GLY A 7 -11.74 11.24 -11.23
C GLY A 7 -12.06 10.49 -9.93
N PHE A 8 -11.22 10.59 -8.91
CA PHE A 8 -11.50 9.99 -7.62
C PHE A 8 -12.64 10.67 -6.87
N GLY A 9 -12.83 11.99 -7.05
CA GLY A 9 -14.00 12.71 -6.54
C GLY A 9 -15.30 12.20 -7.16
N ILE A 10 -15.34 12.03 -8.48
CA ILE A 10 -16.45 11.44 -9.22
C ILE A 10 -16.74 10.01 -8.72
N PHE A 11 -15.69 9.20 -8.57
CA PHE A 11 -15.84 7.84 -8.02
C PHE A 11 -16.42 7.85 -6.61
N ALA A 12 -15.91 8.70 -5.74
CA ALA A 12 -16.34 8.77 -4.34
C ALA A 12 -17.78 9.27 -4.20
N SER A 13 -18.20 10.26 -5.01
CA SER A 13 -19.56 10.77 -5.02
C SER A 13 -20.60 9.73 -5.44
N SER A 14 -20.20 8.75 -6.24
CA SER A 14 -21.10 7.67 -6.67
C SER A 14 -21.53 6.73 -5.53
N GLN A 15 -20.79 6.66 -4.42
CA GLN A 15 -21.09 5.76 -3.31
C GLN A 15 -22.39 6.14 -2.59
N PRO A 16 -22.56 7.37 -2.10
CA PRO A 16 -23.83 7.78 -1.50
C PRO A 16 -24.98 7.79 -2.52
N MET A 17 -24.72 8.06 -3.81
CA MET A 17 -25.74 7.98 -4.84
C MET A 17 -26.32 6.56 -5.01
N LEU A 18 -25.47 5.52 -4.93
CA LEU A 18 -25.92 4.12 -4.94
C LEU A 18 -26.82 3.80 -3.73
N ALA A 19 -26.46 4.30 -2.54
CA ALA A 19 -27.30 4.15 -1.37
C ALA A 19 -28.65 4.89 -1.54
N GLY A 20 -28.64 6.09 -2.15
CA GLY A 20 -29.84 6.87 -2.46
C GLY A 20 -30.77 6.18 -3.45
N VAL A 21 -30.25 5.49 -4.46
CA VAL A 21 -31.11 4.73 -5.41
C VAL A 21 -31.85 3.62 -4.69
N LEU A 22 -31.22 2.96 -3.73
CA LEU A 22 -31.90 1.93 -2.92
C LEU A 22 -33.04 2.51 -2.07
N LYS A 23 -32.95 3.77 -1.61
CA LYS A 23 -34.06 4.48 -0.98
C LYS A 23 -35.27 4.50 -1.92
N TYR A 24 -35.09 5.05 -3.12
CA TYR A 24 -36.17 5.16 -4.13
C TYR A 24 -36.75 3.81 -4.51
N PHE A 25 -35.92 2.77 -4.60
CA PHE A 25 -36.37 1.42 -4.88
C PHE A 25 -37.29 0.86 -3.77
N VAL A 26 -36.90 1.00 -2.51
CA VAL A 26 -37.67 0.48 -1.37
C VAL A 26 -38.95 1.29 -1.16
N ASP A 27 -38.87 2.61 -1.27
CA ASP A 27 -40.05 3.49 -1.15
C ASP A 27 -41.04 3.19 -2.28
N GLY A 28 -40.55 2.90 -3.50
CA GLY A 28 -41.38 2.51 -4.61
C GLY A 28 -42.10 1.16 -4.47
N ILE A 29 -41.48 0.18 -3.82
CA ILE A 29 -42.15 -1.10 -3.49
C ILE A 29 -43.19 -0.90 -2.39
N SER A 30 -42.94 0.03 -1.47
CA SER A 30 -43.85 0.29 -0.32
C SER A 30 -44.98 1.24 -0.66
N ALA A 31 -44.93 1.92 -1.81
CA ALA A 31 -45.94 2.86 -2.25
C ALA A 31 -47.15 2.11 -2.81
N THR A 32 -48.37 2.52 -2.44
CA THR A 32 -49.60 2.07 -3.08
C THR A 32 -49.68 2.62 -4.51
N GLU A 33 -50.45 2.00 -5.41
CA GLU A 33 -50.48 2.25 -6.87
C GLU A 33 -50.60 3.72 -7.30
N GLU A 34 -51.12 4.62 -6.46
CA GLU A 34 -51.28 6.06 -6.76
C GLU A 34 -49.98 6.89 -6.60
N MET A 35 -48.89 6.38 -5.97
CA MET A 35 -47.63 7.09 -5.75
C MET A 35 -46.46 6.50 -6.55
N SER A 36 -46.73 5.87 -7.67
CA SER A 36 -45.68 5.21 -8.47
C SER A 36 -44.84 6.15 -9.36
N SER A 37 -45.03 7.47 -9.28
CA SER A 37 -44.22 8.48 -9.96
C SER A 37 -43.49 9.38 -8.95
N TYR A 38 -42.19 9.48 -9.10
CA TYR A 38 -41.37 10.44 -8.34
C TYR A 38 -40.88 11.55 -9.27
N HIS A 39 -40.98 12.79 -8.78
CA HIS A 39 -40.40 13.93 -9.50
C HIS A 39 -38.88 13.97 -9.27
N LEU A 40 -38.13 13.52 -10.29
CA LEU A 40 -36.69 13.63 -10.28
C LEU A 40 -36.26 15.00 -10.82
N PRO A 41 -35.35 15.74 -10.12
CA PRO A 41 -35.01 17.12 -10.49
C PRO A 41 -34.46 17.33 -11.90
N LEU A 42 -34.04 16.25 -12.57
CA LEU A 42 -33.47 16.28 -13.94
C LEU A 42 -34.31 15.57 -14.99
N LEU A 43 -35.25 14.68 -14.62
CA LEU A 43 -35.95 13.78 -15.54
C LEU A 43 -37.48 13.91 -15.48
N GLY A 44 -38.02 14.81 -14.61
CA GLY A 44 -39.47 14.98 -14.47
C GLY A 44 -40.15 13.81 -13.73
N ASP A 45 -41.45 13.63 -13.96
CA ASP A 45 -42.22 12.55 -13.37
C ASP A 45 -41.95 11.23 -14.10
N VAL A 46 -41.06 10.42 -13.53
CA VAL A 46 -40.69 9.11 -14.10
C VAL A 46 -41.29 8.01 -13.23
N GLN A 47 -41.96 7.05 -13.92
CA GLN A 47 -42.40 5.85 -13.22
C GLN A 47 -41.19 5.11 -12.64
N LEU A 48 -41.23 4.83 -11.32
CA LEU A 48 -40.17 4.18 -10.56
C LEU A 48 -39.66 2.88 -11.20
N MET A 49 -40.55 2.16 -11.89
CA MET A 49 -40.21 0.91 -12.60
C MET A 49 -39.11 1.08 -13.64
N TYR A 50 -39.06 2.21 -14.34
CA TYR A 50 -38.05 2.50 -15.36
C TYR A 50 -36.94 3.42 -14.81
N GLY A 51 -37.31 4.34 -13.90
CA GLY A 51 -36.40 5.35 -13.37
C GLY A 51 -35.26 4.77 -12.51
N VAL A 52 -35.57 3.83 -11.64
CA VAL A 52 -34.57 3.22 -10.75
C VAL A 52 -33.49 2.44 -11.51
N PRO A 53 -33.81 1.53 -12.45
CA PRO A 53 -32.80 0.85 -13.26
C PRO A 53 -31.98 1.81 -14.12
N VAL A 54 -32.58 2.82 -14.72
CA VAL A 54 -31.87 3.82 -15.54
C VAL A 54 -30.89 4.63 -14.66
N LEU A 55 -31.33 5.12 -13.51
CA LEU A 55 -30.47 5.83 -12.55
C LEU A 55 -29.30 4.96 -12.09
N MET A 56 -29.56 3.69 -11.80
CA MET A 56 -28.51 2.76 -11.39
C MET A 56 -27.43 2.62 -12.47
N VAL A 57 -27.82 2.47 -13.73
CA VAL A 57 -26.90 2.40 -14.87
C VAL A 57 -26.12 3.71 -15.01
N LEU A 58 -26.80 4.87 -14.94
CA LEU A 58 -26.15 6.18 -15.03
C LEU A 58 -25.11 6.38 -13.91
N ILE A 59 -25.43 6.00 -12.67
CA ILE A 59 -24.49 6.08 -11.56
C ILE A 59 -23.28 5.15 -11.77
N VAL A 60 -23.50 3.95 -12.30
CA VAL A 60 -22.40 3.02 -12.61
C VAL A 60 -21.53 3.56 -13.73
N VAL A 61 -22.12 4.18 -14.77
CA VAL A 61 -21.36 4.86 -15.84
C VAL A 61 -20.55 6.03 -15.27
N TRP A 62 -21.17 6.88 -14.44
CA TRP A 62 -20.49 7.97 -13.72
C TRP A 62 -19.31 7.48 -12.91
N ARG A 63 -19.52 6.43 -12.09
CA ARG A 63 -18.50 5.75 -11.32
C ARG A 63 -17.36 5.20 -12.20
N SER A 64 -17.70 4.60 -13.32
CA SER A 64 -16.72 4.01 -14.26
C SER A 64 -15.85 5.08 -14.91
N ILE A 65 -16.44 6.19 -15.31
CA ILE A 65 -15.71 7.37 -15.82
C ILE A 65 -14.75 7.88 -14.75
N GLY A 66 -15.22 8.09 -13.52
CA GLY A 66 -14.40 8.53 -12.40
C GLY A 66 -13.25 7.57 -12.11
N SER A 67 -13.53 6.27 -12.10
CA SER A 67 -12.52 5.22 -11.91
C SER A 67 -11.47 5.22 -13.02
N TYR A 68 -11.88 5.34 -14.27
CA TYR A 68 -10.97 5.41 -15.41
C TYR A 68 -10.07 6.64 -15.34
N LEU A 69 -10.63 7.82 -15.17
CA LEU A 69 -9.87 9.08 -15.06
C LEU A 69 -8.90 9.03 -13.89
N GLY A 70 -9.38 8.62 -12.71
CA GLY A 70 -8.55 8.51 -11.51
C GLY A 70 -7.35 7.59 -11.70
N ASN A 71 -7.59 6.36 -12.15
CA ASN A 71 -6.55 5.35 -12.27
C ASN A 71 -5.61 5.62 -13.45
N TYR A 72 -6.12 5.99 -14.62
CA TYR A 72 -5.29 6.20 -15.80
C TYR A 72 -4.32 7.38 -15.64
N PHE A 73 -4.83 8.54 -15.20
CA PHE A 73 -3.98 9.71 -15.04
C PHE A 73 -3.01 9.59 -13.86
N LEU A 74 -3.37 8.86 -12.80
CA LEU A 74 -2.43 8.56 -11.73
C LEU A 74 -1.33 7.59 -12.20
N ALA A 75 -1.70 6.55 -12.95
CA ALA A 75 -0.74 5.62 -13.53
C ALA A 75 0.22 6.31 -14.50
N LYS A 76 -0.28 7.25 -15.32
CA LYS A 76 0.57 8.05 -16.21
C LYS A 76 1.63 8.86 -15.45
N VAL A 77 1.26 9.48 -14.33
CA VAL A 77 2.20 10.21 -13.46
C VAL A 77 3.21 9.25 -12.84
N SER A 78 2.75 8.09 -12.34
CA SER A 78 3.60 7.08 -11.73
C SER A 78 4.64 6.51 -12.68
N LEU A 79 4.20 6.14 -13.89
CA LEU A 79 5.10 5.60 -14.92
C LEU A 79 6.09 6.66 -15.44
N GLY A 80 5.66 7.92 -15.53
CA GLY A 80 6.57 9.04 -15.83
C GLY A 80 7.65 9.16 -14.77
N LEU A 81 7.28 9.17 -13.49
CA LEU A 81 8.24 9.24 -12.38
C LEU A 81 9.20 8.04 -12.36
N ILE A 82 8.72 6.82 -12.66
CA ILE A 82 9.58 5.64 -12.80
C ILE A 82 10.63 5.86 -13.89
N ASN A 83 10.22 6.36 -15.04
CA ASN A 83 11.11 6.64 -16.16
C ASN A 83 12.18 7.67 -15.79
N ASP A 84 11.76 8.79 -15.19
CA ASP A 84 12.65 9.88 -14.80
C ASP A 84 13.65 9.45 -13.73
N LEU A 85 13.22 8.70 -12.71
CA LEU A 85 14.10 8.14 -11.70
C LEU A 85 15.09 7.13 -12.27
N ARG A 86 14.66 6.27 -13.20
CA ARG A 86 15.58 5.34 -13.87
C ARG A 86 16.65 6.06 -14.67
N GLN A 87 16.27 7.11 -15.41
CA GLN A 87 17.22 7.91 -16.16
C GLN A 87 18.20 8.63 -15.23
N ALA A 88 17.68 9.24 -14.15
CA ALA A 88 18.51 9.91 -13.16
C ALA A 88 19.51 8.95 -12.50
N LEU A 89 19.08 7.77 -12.08
CA LEU A 89 19.95 6.74 -11.48
C LEU A 89 20.99 6.23 -12.46
N PHE A 90 20.61 6.00 -13.70
CA PHE A 90 21.55 5.53 -14.73
C PHE A 90 22.59 6.59 -15.06
N ASN A 91 22.17 7.85 -15.22
CA ASN A 91 23.08 8.97 -15.43
C ASN A 91 24.01 9.18 -14.23
N SER A 92 23.51 9.08 -13.01
CA SER A 92 24.34 9.12 -11.80
C SER A 92 25.39 8.01 -11.82
N LEU A 93 25.01 6.75 -12.09
CA LEU A 93 25.96 5.63 -12.17
C LEU A 93 27.13 5.89 -13.11
N LEU A 94 26.88 6.49 -14.26
CA LEU A 94 27.95 6.77 -15.24
C LEU A 94 28.95 7.86 -14.77
N GLN A 95 28.61 8.59 -13.72
CA GLN A 95 29.43 9.67 -13.17
C GLN A 95 30.08 9.30 -11.82
N LEU A 96 29.78 8.09 -11.28
CA LEU A 96 30.35 7.65 -10.02
C LEU A 96 31.79 7.16 -10.18
N PRO A 97 32.64 7.34 -9.14
CA PRO A 97 34.02 6.88 -9.17
C PRO A 97 34.12 5.34 -9.14
N ASN A 98 35.21 4.80 -9.72
CA ASN A 98 35.44 3.34 -9.80
C ASN A 98 35.32 2.63 -8.43
N ARG A 99 35.75 3.28 -7.35
CA ARG A 99 35.61 2.75 -5.98
C ARG A 99 34.17 2.36 -5.64
N TYR A 100 33.20 3.11 -6.12
CA TYR A 100 31.78 2.79 -5.85
C TYR A 100 31.36 1.44 -6.44
N PHE A 101 31.92 1.09 -7.61
CA PHE A 101 31.66 -0.20 -8.25
C PHE A 101 32.43 -1.36 -7.57
N ASP A 102 33.60 -1.08 -7.01
CA ASP A 102 34.37 -2.08 -6.26
C ASP A 102 33.70 -2.42 -4.92
N ASP A 103 33.07 -1.43 -4.27
CA ASP A 103 32.38 -1.60 -2.99
C ASP A 103 30.94 -2.14 -3.14
N ASN A 104 30.34 -2.06 -4.34
CA ASN A 104 28.95 -2.45 -4.59
C ASN A 104 28.85 -3.57 -5.63
N ASN A 105 28.08 -4.62 -5.30
CA ASN A 105 27.82 -5.72 -6.24
C ASN A 105 26.94 -5.23 -7.41
N SER A 106 27.34 -5.56 -8.65
CA SER A 106 26.62 -5.21 -9.87
C SER A 106 25.14 -5.63 -9.85
N GLY A 107 24.82 -6.79 -9.27
CA GLY A 107 23.45 -7.26 -9.09
C GLY A 107 22.59 -6.31 -8.23
N HIS A 108 23.18 -5.72 -7.19
CA HIS A 108 22.50 -4.70 -6.36
C HIS A 108 22.23 -3.41 -7.15
N LEU A 109 23.18 -2.95 -7.93
CA LEU A 109 23.03 -1.74 -8.74
C LEU A 109 21.94 -1.91 -9.81
N ILE A 110 21.94 -3.04 -10.50
CA ILE A 110 20.87 -3.38 -11.46
C ILE A 110 19.52 -3.46 -10.76
N SER A 111 19.44 -4.11 -9.60
CA SER A 111 18.20 -4.22 -8.82
C SER A 111 17.65 -2.86 -8.39
N ARG A 112 18.51 -1.90 -8.05
CA ARG A 112 18.06 -0.53 -7.70
C ARG A 112 17.30 0.12 -8.86
N ILE A 113 17.85 0.07 -10.08
CA ILE A 113 17.24 0.69 -11.26
C ILE A 113 15.97 -0.05 -11.70
N THR A 114 15.99 -1.39 -11.66
CA THR A 114 14.90 -2.18 -12.22
C THR A 114 13.77 -2.41 -11.23
N TYR A 115 14.10 -2.85 -10.01
CA TYR A 115 13.14 -3.29 -9.00
C TYR A 115 12.81 -2.20 -7.97
N ASN A 116 13.83 -1.60 -7.31
CA ASN A 116 13.59 -0.66 -6.21
C ASN A 116 12.83 0.58 -6.69
N VAL A 117 13.16 1.15 -7.85
CA VAL A 117 12.44 2.28 -8.43
C VAL A 117 10.96 1.95 -8.62
N THR A 118 10.65 0.78 -9.18
CA THR A 118 9.26 0.36 -9.41
C THR A 118 8.53 0.14 -8.08
N MET A 119 9.20 -0.48 -7.10
CA MET A 119 8.62 -0.75 -5.78
C MET A 119 8.31 0.56 -5.02
N VAL A 120 9.24 1.50 -5.02
CA VAL A 120 9.10 2.80 -4.33
C VAL A 120 7.99 3.63 -4.97
N THR A 121 8.04 3.77 -6.29
CA THR A 121 7.05 4.57 -7.02
C THR A 121 5.66 3.92 -6.94
N GLY A 122 5.59 2.59 -7.03
CA GLY A 122 4.35 1.83 -6.85
C GLY A 122 3.77 2.05 -5.45
N ALA A 123 4.59 1.91 -4.40
CA ALA A 123 4.15 2.14 -3.02
C ALA A 123 3.65 3.57 -2.80
N ALA A 124 4.35 4.58 -3.32
CA ALA A 124 3.94 5.98 -3.24
C ALA A 124 2.61 6.23 -3.98
N THR A 125 2.48 5.70 -5.20
CA THR A 125 1.28 5.82 -6.02
C THR A 125 0.07 5.14 -5.38
N ASP A 126 0.23 3.92 -4.88
CA ASP A 126 -0.83 3.18 -4.20
C ASP A 126 -1.25 3.89 -2.90
N ALA A 127 -0.29 4.42 -2.14
CA ALA A 127 -0.60 5.20 -0.95
C ALA A 127 -1.42 6.46 -1.28
N ILE A 128 -1.00 7.24 -2.27
CA ILE A 128 -1.71 8.43 -2.73
C ILE A 128 -3.12 8.07 -3.23
N LYS A 129 -3.22 7.02 -4.06
CA LYS A 129 -4.50 6.51 -4.57
C LYS A 129 -5.46 6.17 -3.44
N VAL A 130 -5.01 5.39 -2.46
CA VAL A 130 -5.85 4.96 -1.34
C VAL A 130 -6.25 6.13 -0.47
N VAL A 131 -5.32 7.01 -0.10
CA VAL A 131 -5.61 8.18 0.73
C VAL A 131 -6.64 9.09 0.07
N ILE A 132 -6.49 9.38 -1.22
CA ILE A 132 -7.39 10.28 -1.91
C ILE A 132 -8.73 9.60 -2.18
N ARG A 133 -8.73 8.43 -2.83
CA ARG A 133 -9.97 7.74 -3.21
C ARG A 133 -10.80 7.31 -2.02
N GLU A 134 -10.18 6.61 -1.08
CA GLU A 134 -10.91 6.12 0.09
C GLU A 134 -11.17 7.24 1.11
N GLY A 135 -10.27 8.22 1.22
CA GLY A 135 -10.50 9.41 2.03
C GLY A 135 -11.71 10.20 1.56
N LEU A 136 -11.80 10.51 0.25
CA LEU A 136 -12.98 11.15 -0.34
C LEU A 136 -14.24 10.29 -0.17
N THR A 137 -14.13 8.97 -0.36
CA THR A 137 -15.26 8.05 -0.15
C THR A 137 -15.79 8.13 1.28
N VAL A 138 -14.91 8.15 2.28
CA VAL A 138 -15.29 8.31 3.68
C VAL A 138 -15.97 9.66 3.91
N VAL A 139 -15.41 10.75 3.38
CA VAL A 139 -15.98 12.09 3.52
C VAL A 139 -17.38 12.18 2.90
N PHE A 140 -17.57 11.68 1.68
CA PHE A 140 -18.88 11.70 1.02
C PHE A 140 -19.91 10.81 1.71
N LEU A 141 -19.52 9.62 2.18
CA LEU A 141 -20.41 8.74 2.92
C LEU A 141 -20.81 9.33 4.28
N PHE A 142 -19.85 9.89 5.04
CA PHE A 142 -20.16 10.55 6.29
C PHE A 142 -21.01 11.80 6.07
N GLY A 143 -20.72 12.59 5.04
CA GLY A 143 -21.55 13.74 4.68
C GLY A 143 -22.99 13.34 4.39
N TYR A 144 -23.17 12.25 3.64
CA TYR A 144 -24.50 11.70 3.33
C TYR A 144 -25.22 11.18 4.57
N LEU A 145 -24.54 10.45 5.45
CA LEU A 145 -25.11 9.93 6.69
C LEU A 145 -25.50 11.06 7.66
N LEU A 146 -24.67 12.11 7.78
CA LEU A 146 -24.98 13.30 8.59
C LEU A 146 -26.18 14.07 8.04
N TRP A 147 -26.27 14.16 6.71
CA TRP A 147 -27.43 14.81 6.06
C TRP A 147 -28.73 14.03 6.27
N MET A 148 -28.68 12.70 6.24
CA MET A 148 -29.85 11.85 6.48
C MET A 148 -30.30 11.88 7.95
N ASN A 149 -29.38 11.60 8.87
CA ASN A 149 -29.68 11.61 10.31
C ASN A 149 -28.40 11.82 11.13
N TRP A 150 -28.21 13.03 11.64
CA TRP A 150 -27.03 13.38 12.41
C TRP A 150 -26.94 12.66 13.76
N GLN A 151 -28.09 12.34 14.39
CA GLN A 151 -28.15 11.67 15.70
C GLN A 151 -27.64 10.23 15.59
N LEU A 152 -28.13 9.48 14.59
CA LEU A 152 -27.67 8.12 14.31
C LEU A 152 -26.18 8.10 13.93
N THR A 153 -25.75 9.08 13.15
CA THR A 153 -24.35 9.20 12.72
C THR A 153 -23.43 9.53 13.90
N ALA A 154 -23.87 10.35 14.85
CA ALA A 154 -23.12 10.63 16.08
C ALA A 154 -22.90 9.36 16.91
N VAL A 155 -23.92 8.52 17.06
CA VAL A 155 -23.80 7.21 17.74
C VAL A 155 -22.82 6.30 17.00
N MET A 156 -22.89 6.25 15.66
CA MET A 156 -21.98 5.48 14.84
C MET A 156 -20.53 5.96 15.00
N ILE A 157 -20.30 7.28 15.01
CA ILE A 157 -18.97 7.86 15.24
C ILE A 157 -18.44 7.49 16.64
N ALA A 158 -19.30 7.44 17.66
CA ALA A 158 -18.90 7.06 19.01
C ALA A 158 -18.41 5.59 19.12
N ILE A 159 -18.80 4.72 18.20
CA ILE A 159 -18.38 3.31 18.14
C ILE A 159 -17.00 3.16 17.47
N LEU A 160 -16.63 4.05 16.53
CA LEU A 160 -15.36 3.97 15.79
C LEU A 160 -14.11 3.91 16.69
N PRO A 161 -13.99 4.70 17.77
CA PRO A 161 -12.83 4.61 18.67
C PRO A 161 -12.70 3.23 19.30
N ILE A 162 -13.79 2.56 19.63
CA ILE A 162 -13.79 1.22 20.24
C ILE A 162 -13.18 0.21 19.25
N ILE A 163 -13.65 0.24 18.01
CA ILE A 163 -13.10 -0.58 16.93
C ILE A 163 -11.62 -0.23 16.69
N GLY A 164 -11.27 1.05 16.66
CA GLY A 164 -9.91 1.54 16.46
C GLY A 164 -8.94 1.03 17.54
N VAL A 165 -9.33 1.05 18.81
CA VAL A 165 -8.53 0.51 19.92
C VAL A 165 -8.34 -1.01 19.78
N MET A 166 -9.40 -1.74 19.42
CA MET A 166 -9.31 -3.19 19.19
C MET A 166 -8.34 -3.52 18.05
N VAL A 167 -8.50 -2.87 16.90
CA VAL A 167 -7.63 -3.03 15.73
C VAL A 167 -6.18 -2.70 16.09
N SER A 168 -5.93 -1.59 16.77
CA SER A 168 -4.60 -1.15 17.19
C SER A 168 -3.90 -2.18 18.10
N LYS A 169 -4.61 -2.71 19.12
CA LYS A 169 -4.06 -3.74 20.03
C LYS A 169 -3.67 -5.01 19.27
N VAL A 170 -4.53 -5.45 18.36
CA VAL A 170 -4.28 -6.67 17.59
C VAL A 170 -3.18 -6.46 16.56
N SER A 171 -3.13 -5.32 15.89
CA SER A 171 -2.06 -4.97 14.95
C SER A 171 -0.68 -4.98 15.62
N ARG A 172 -0.56 -4.46 16.86
CA ARG A 172 0.69 -4.54 17.64
C ARG A 172 1.08 -5.99 17.93
N LYS A 173 0.11 -6.84 18.27
CA LYS A 173 0.34 -8.27 18.53
C LYS A 173 0.79 -8.98 17.25
N PHE A 174 0.13 -8.72 16.11
CA PHE A 174 0.53 -9.26 14.81
C PHE A 174 1.96 -8.86 14.44
N ARG A 175 2.33 -7.58 14.59
CA ARG A 175 3.69 -7.10 14.31
C ARG A 175 4.73 -7.83 15.15
N LYS A 176 4.46 -8.05 16.45
CA LYS A 176 5.35 -8.81 17.34
C LYS A 176 5.49 -10.26 16.91
N GLN A 177 4.39 -10.90 16.52
CA GLN A 177 4.39 -12.29 16.06
C GLN A 177 5.11 -12.43 14.71
N SER A 178 4.87 -11.51 13.76
CA SER A 178 5.54 -11.47 12.45
C SER A 178 7.07 -11.37 12.61
N LYS A 179 7.57 -10.50 13.50
CA LYS A 179 9.02 -10.41 13.78
C LYS A 179 9.60 -11.74 14.26
N LYS A 180 8.87 -12.46 15.13
CA LYS A 180 9.31 -13.78 15.63
C LYS A 180 9.30 -14.85 14.52
N ILE A 181 8.32 -14.82 13.63
CA ILE A 181 8.25 -15.72 12.46
C ILE A 181 9.41 -15.43 11.51
N GLN A 182 9.71 -14.15 11.22
CA GLN A 182 10.85 -13.78 10.38
C GLN A 182 12.18 -14.23 10.96
N ALA A 183 12.38 -14.07 12.28
CA ALA A 183 13.59 -14.53 12.95
C ALA A 183 13.75 -16.07 12.87
N SER A 184 12.66 -16.83 13.09
CA SER A 184 12.73 -18.30 12.98
C SER A 184 12.84 -18.79 11.53
N MET A 185 12.35 -18.01 10.57
CA MET A 185 12.58 -18.32 9.15
C MET A 185 14.03 -18.07 8.74
N GLY A 186 14.66 -17.01 9.28
CA GLY A 186 16.08 -16.76 9.13
C GLY A 186 16.94 -17.91 9.67
N GLU A 187 16.58 -18.44 10.84
CA GLU A 187 17.26 -19.62 11.44
C GLU A 187 17.11 -20.87 10.56
N LEU A 188 15.90 -21.15 10.04
CA LEU A 188 15.67 -22.22 9.08
C LEU A 188 16.55 -22.09 7.83
N THR A 189 16.60 -20.89 7.27
CA THR A 189 17.41 -20.59 6.08
C THR A 189 18.90 -20.77 6.38
N HIS A 190 19.35 -20.36 7.56
CA HIS A 190 20.73 -20.52 7.98
C HIS A 190 21.10 -22.00 8.10
N ILE A 191 20.30 -22.80 8.80
CA ILE A 191 20.52 -24.27 8.92
C ILE A 191 20.57 -24.93 7.54
N ALA A 192 19.60 -24.64 6.66
CA ALA A 192 19.57 -25.21 5.33
C ALA A 192 20.80 -24.81 4.50
N SER A 193 21.19 -23.54 4.54
CA SER A 193 22.37 -23.04 3.81
C SER A 193 23.66 -23.66 4.33
N GLU A 194 23.82 -23.74 5.64
CA GLU A 194 25.00 -24.36 6.29
C GLU A 194 25.11 -25.84 5.91
N THR A 195 24.02 -26.60 6.00
CA THR A 195 23.98 -28.02 5.63
C THR A 195 24.30 -28.25 4.14
N ILE A 196 23.73 -27.41 3.25
CA ILE A 196 23.95 -27.51 1.80
C ILE A 196 25.41 -27.16 1.46
N GLN A 197 25.96 -26.09 2.04
CA GLN A 197 27.36 -25.70 1.79
C GLN A 197 28.36 -26.70 2.41
N GLY A 198 28.03 -27.23 3.58
CA GLY A 198 28.83 -28.20 4.31
C GLY A 198 28.51 -29.67 4.00
N TYR A 199 27.77 -29.97 2.92
CA TYR A 199 27.26 -31.34 2.66
C TYR A 199 28.33 -32.44 2.66
N ARG A 200 29.54 -32.12 2.20
CA ARG A 200 30.69 -33.06 2.19
C ARG A 200 31.09 -33.42 3.61
N THR A 201 31.17 -32.45 4.49
CA THR A 201 31.50 -32.65 5.92
C THR A 201 30.41 -33.46 6.60
N VAL A 202 29.15 -33.12 6.39
CA VAL A 202 28.00 -33.87 6.95
C VAL A 202 28.09 -35.35 6.54
N ARG A 203 28.33 -35.63 5.27
CA ARG A 203 28.46 -37.01 4.76
C ARG A 203 29.70 -37.73 5.25
N SER A 204 30.84 -37.02 5.34
CA SER A 204 32.08 -37.66 5.79
C SER A 204 32.06 -38.08 7.25
N PHE A 205 31.26 -37.39 8.07
CA PHE A 205 31.13 -37.70 9.50
C PHE A 205 29.81 -38.42 9.87
N GLY A 206 28.97 -38.77 8.90
CA GLY A 206 27.68 -39.45 9.12
C GLY A 206 26.69 -38.59 9.94
N GLY A 207 26.73 -37.24 9.75
CA GLY A 207 25.96 -36.27 10.51
C GLY A 207 24.53 -36.05 10.00
N GLU A 208 24.04 -36.82 9.02
CA GLU A 208 22.75 -36.61 8.36
C GLU A 208 21.58 -36.63 9.36
N SER A 209 21.57 -37.58 10.27
CA SER A 209 20.50 -37.70 11.28
C SER A 209 20.46 -36.50 12.23
N TYR A 210 21.61 -35.94 12.56
CA TYR A 210 21.72 -34.75 13.40
C TYR A 210 21.14 -33.52 12.68
N GLU A 211 21.53 -33.30 11.44
CA GLU A 211 21.02 -32.17 10.64
C GLU A 211 19.52 -32.29 10.33
N ILE A 212 19.02 -33.50 10.07
CA ILE A 212 17.58 -33.75 9.92
C ILE A 212 16.81 -33.36 11.19
N GLN A 213 17.27 -33.77 12.37
CA GLN A 213 16.62 -33.42 13.63
C GLN A 213 16.70 -31.92 13.92
N ARG A 214 17.86 -31.29 13.69
CA ARG A 214 18.07 -29.86 13.87
C ARG A 214 17.12 -29.04 12.98
N PHE A 215 17.01 -29.40 11.70
CA PHE A 215 16.07 -28.75 10.77
C PHE A 215 14.61 -29.01 11.15
N ALA A 216 14.24 -30.24 11.51
CA ALA A 216 12.89 -30.58 11.93
C ALA A 216 12.45 -29.79 13.17
N HIS A 217 13.34 -29.63 14.16
CA HIS A 217 13.08 -28.82 15.34
C HIS A 217 12.83 -27.34 14.99
N ALA A 218 13.70 -26.74 14.19
CA ALA A 218 13.56 -25.34 13.75
C ALA A 218 12.28 -25.15 12.89
N SER A 219 11.96 -26.12 12.03
CA SER A 219 10.73 -26.11 11.22
C SER A 219 9.47 -26.19 12.09
N THR A 220 9.48 -27.05 13.10
CA THR A 220 8.37 -27.20 14.05
C THR A 220 8.19 -25.93 14.89
N ASP A 221 9.27 -25.29 15.33
CA ASP A 221 9.20 -24.01 16.06
C ASP A 221 8.63 -22.89 15.16
N ASN A 222 9.06 -22.83 13.91
CA ASN A 222 8.49 -21.88 12.95
C ASN A 222 6.99 -22.12 12.73
N MET A 223 6.59 -23.37 12.52
CA MET A 223 5.16 -23.75 12.39
C MET A 223 4.35 -23.32 13.61
N GLN A 224 4.85 -23.58 14.84
CA GLN A 224 4.15 -23.16 16.06
C GLN A 224 3.99 -21.64 16.17
N LYS A 225 5.00 -20.86 15.76
CA LYS A 225 4.94 -19.39 15.73
C LYS A 225 3.89 -18.92 14.71
N GLN A 226 3.83 -19.54 13.53
CA GLN A 226 2.80 -19.27 12.53
C GLN A 226 1.39 -19.62 13.03
N LEU A 227 1.21 -20.79 13.66
CA LEU A 227 -0.07 -21.20 14.25
C LEU A 227 -0.55 -20.22 15.32
N ARG A 228 0.34 -19.67 16.16
CA ARG A 228 -0.02 -18.61 17.12
C ARG A 228 -0.53 -17.35 16.43
N MET A 229 0.05 -16.98 15.29
CA MET A 229 -0.40 -15.85 14.48
C MET A 229 -1.77 -16.13 13.87
N VAL A 230 -1.97 -17.33 13.28
CA VAL A 230 -3.26 -17.78 12.75
C VAL A 230 -4.33 -17.78 13.84
N LYS A 231 -4.02 -18.32 15.03
CA LYS A 231 -4.95 -18.31 16.19
C LYS A 231 -5.36 -16.88 16.57
N THR A 232 -4.42 -15.95 16.56
CA THR A 232 -4.71 -14.53 16.85
C THR A 232 -5.69 -13.95 15.82
N GLY A 233 -5.49 -14.22 14.52
CA GLY A 233 -6.40 -13.78 13.46
C GLY A 233 -7.77 -14.45 13.53
N ALA A 234 -7.78 -15.78 13.71
CA ALA A 234 -9.00 -16.55 13.81
C ALA A 234 -9.88 -16.16 15.02
N THR A 235 -9.28 -15.64 16.09
CA THR A 235 -10.04 -15.10 17.23
C THR A 235 -10.49 -13.67 17.00
N PHE A 236 -9.63 -12.86 16.38
CA PHE A 236 -9.90 -11.41 16.20
C PHE A 236 -11.03 -11.15 15.21
N THR A 237 -11.08 -11.88 14.09
CA THR A 237 -12.08 -11.66 13.05
C THR A 237 -13.52 -11.83 13.57
N PRO A 238 -13.88 -12.94 14.27
CA PRO A 238 -15.20 -13.09 14.86
C PRO A 238 -15.50 -12.02 15.94
N MET A 239 -14.52 -11.66 16.77
CA MET A 239 -14.71 -10.58 17.75
C MET A 239 -15.03 -9.25 17.11
N LEU A 240 -14.31 -8.91 16.02
CA LEU A 240 -14.58 -7.69 15.25
C LEU A 240 -15.98 -7.74 14.62
N GLN A 241 -16.36 -8.88 14.06
CA GLN A 241 -17.71 -9.08 13.51
C GLN A 241 -18.78 -8.92 14.60
N LEU A 242 -18.58 -9.51 15.77
CA LEU A 242 -19.52 -9.41 16.89
C LEU A 242 -19.71 -7.95 17.32
N VAL A 243 -18.63 -7.19 17.48
CA VAL A 243 -18.71 -5.76 17.81
C VAL A 243 -19.40 -4.97 16.69
N SER A 244 -19.07 -5.25 15.43
CA SER A 244 -19.67 -4.55 14.30
C SER A 244 -21.17 -4.84 14.16
N PHE A 245 -21.59 -6.10 14.33
CA PHE A 245 -23.00 -6.46 14.28
C PHE A 245 -23.79 -5.98 15.51
N SER A 246 -23.15 -5.95 16.69
CA SER A 246 -23.76 -5.35 17.88
C SER A 246 -23.97 -3.85 17.70
N ALA A 247 -22.98 -3.17 17.12
CA ALA A 247 -23.10 -1.76 16.75
C ALA A 247 -24.25 -1.53 15.76
N MET A 248 -24.35 -2.38 14.74
CA MET A 248 -25.45 -2.34 13.76
C MET A 248 -26.80 -2.58 14.44
N ALA A 249 -26.88 -3.54 15.36
CA ALA A 249 -28.10 -3.82 16.12
C ALA A 249 -28.54 -2.61 16.97
N VAL A 250 -27.60 -1.91 17.61
CA VAL A 250 -27.88 -0.66 18.33
C VAL A 250 -28.39 0.42 17.38
N VAL A 251 -27.78 0.57 16.21
CA VAL A 251 -28.24 1.53 15.20
C VAL A 251 -29.66 1.17 14.74
N LEU A 252 -29.93 -0.11 14.45
CA LEU A 252 -31.28 -0.56 14.06
C LEU A 252 -32.31 -0.31 15.17
N PHE A 253 -31.96 -0.59 16.43
CA PHE A 253 -32.82 -0.29 17.56
C PHE A 253 -33.13 1.21 17.67
N LEU A 254 -32.11 2.07 17.57
CA LEU A 254 -32.27 3.52 17.63
C LEU A 254 -33.10 4.05 16.45
N VAL A 255 -32.89 3.49 15.25
CA VAL A 255 -33.70 3.80 14.07
C VAL A 255 -35.18 3.53 14.34
N LEU A 256 -35.50 2.35 14.89
CA LEU A 256 -36.89 1.99 15.22
C LEU A 256 -37.46 2.82 16.37
N TYR A 257 -36.63 3.17 17.35
CA TYR A 257 -37.02 3.96 18.52
C TYR A 257 -37.23 5.45 18.19
N LEU A 258 -36.33 6.00 17.37
CA LEU A 258 -36.36 7.40 16.91
C LEU A 258 -37.19 7.58 15.63
N ARG A 259 -38.01 6.58 15.27
CA ARG A 259 -38.83 6.56 14.07
C ARG A 259 -39.78 7.77 14.04
N GLY A 260 -39.29 8.89 13.51
CA GLY A 260 -40.12 10.02 13.13
C GLY A 260 -40.76 9.76 11.74
N ASP A 261 -40.76 10.75 10.87
CA ASP A 261 -41.30 10.69 9.51
C ASP A 261 -40.40 9.94 8.49
N ALA A 262 -39.37 9.17 8.96
CA ALA A 262 -38.46 8.45 8.10
C ALA A 262 -39.13 7.29 7.38
N THR A 263 -38.95 7.21 6.05
CA THR A 263 -39.49 6.13 5.22
C THR A 263 -38.66 4.84 5.38
N ALA A 264 -39.23 3.70 4.94
CA ALA A 264 -38.48 2.45 4.90
C ALA A 264 -37.25 2.55 4.00
N GLY A 265 -37.33 3.31 2.92
CA GLY A 265 -36.22 3.59 2.03
C GLY A 265 -35.09 4.40 2.68
N ASP A 266 -35.42 5.39 3.54
CA ASP A 266 -34.42 6.14 4.29
C ASP A 266 -33.60 5.22 5.18
N LEU A 267 -34.23 4.26 5.84
CA LEU A 267 -33.57 3.30 6.70
C LEU A 267 -32.62 2.38 5.92
N VAL A 268 -33.08 1.86 4.79
CA VAL A 268 -32.27 0.99 3.93
C VAL A 268 -31.08 1.76 3.35
N ALA A 269 -31.28 2.98 2.90
CA ALA A 269 -30.20 3.82 2.39
C ALA A 269 -29.15 4.14 3.47
N TYR A 270 -29.60 4.47 4.70
CA TYR A 270 -28.71 4.72 5.83
C TYR A 270 -27.87 3.48 6.19
N ILE A 271 -28.51 2.32 6.34
CA ILE A 271 -27.83 1.05 6.65
C ILE A 271 -26.83 0.68 5.54
N THR A 272 -27.21 0.88 4.26
CA THR A 272 -26.35 0.60 3.12
C THR A 272 -25.13 1.51 3.12
N ALA A 273 -25.31 2.82 3.30
CA ALA A 273 -24.22 3.79 3.36
C ALA A 273 -23.29 3.51 4.55
N ALA A 274 -23.83 3.19 5.73
CA ALA A 274 -23.08 2.80 6.90
C ALA A 274 -22.29 1.50 6.67
N GLY A 275 -22.89 0.52 6.01
CA GLY A 275 -22.27 -0.75 5.65
C GLY A 275 -21.13 -0.62 4.62
N MET A 276 -21.10 0.47 3.84
CA MET A 276 -20.02 0.76 2.90
C MET A 276 -18.76 1.35 3.56
N LEU A 277 -18.82 1.90 4.77
CA LEU A 277 -17.70 2.58 5.45
C LEU A 277 -16.56 1.67 5.92
N PRO A 278 -16.76 0.44 6.40
CA PRO A 278 -15.68 -0.38 6.96
C PRO A 278 -14.55 -0.67 5.96
N LYS A 279 -14.87 -0.83 4.67
CA LYS A 279 -13.88 -1.14 3.64
C LYS A 279 -12.90 0.01 3.41
N PRO A 280 -13.32 1.25 3.10
CA PRO A 280 -12.40 2.38 2.93
C PRO A 280 -11.61 2.70 4.20
N ILE A 281 -12.21 2.61 5.39
CA ILE A 281 -11.51 2.83 6.67
C ILE A 281 -10.39 1.81 6.86
N ARG A 282 -10.63 0.54 6.55
CA ARG A 282 -9.60 -0.51 6.60
C ARG A 282 -8.48 -0.22 5.62
N GLN A 283 -8.77 0.13 4.38
CA GLN A 283 -7.78 0.44 3.36
C GLN A 283 -6.90 1.64 3.75
N LEU A 284 -7.50 2.69 4.32
CA LEU A 284 -6.74 3.82 4.88
C LEU A 284 -5.81 3.40 6.02
N SER A 285 -6.22 2.47 6.86
CA SER A 285 -5.39 1.94 7.95
C SER A 285 -4.19 1.13 7.45
N GLU A 286 -4.33 0.44 6.32
CA GLU A 286 -3.29 -0.39 5.70
C GLU A 286 -2.21 0.43 4.96
N VAL A 287 -2.52 1.68 4.58
CA VAL A 287 -1.61 2.58 3.83
C VAL A 287 -0.27 2.79 4.55
N SER A 288 -0.27 2.89 5.88
CA SER A 288 0.96 3.09 6.66
C SER A 288 2.02 2.03 6.38
N SER A 289 1.62 0.77 6.19
CA SER A 289 2.56 -0.31 5.87
C SER A 289 3.13 -0.20 4.46
N THR A 290 2.34 0.29 3.51
CA THR A 290 2.76 0.52 2.12
C THR A 290 3.76 1.68 2.05
N ILE A 291 3.51 2.77 2.79
CA ILE A 291 4.44 3.90 2.89
C ILE A 291 5.78 3.46 3.49
N GLN A 292 5.78 2.67 4.57
CA GLN A 292 7.03 2.21 5.20
C GLN A 292 7.87 1.35 4.26
N ARG A 293 7.26 0.49 3.45
CA ARG A 293 7.98 -0.30 2.43
C ARG A 293 8.56 0.60 1.34
N GLY A 294 7.81 1.59 0.89
CA GLY A 294 8.28 2.57 -0.08
C GLY A 294 9.46 3.39 0.45
N LEU A 295 9.41 3.81 1.72
CA LEU A 295 10.45 4.62 2.34
C LEU A 295 11.79 3.88 2.39
N ALA A 296 11.80 2.61 2.80
CA ALA A 296 13.02 1.81 2.83
C ALA A 296 13.69 1.65 1.45
N GLY A 297 12.88 1.53 0.39
CA GLY A 297 13.41 1.52 -0.97
C GLY A 297 13.91 2.90 -1.44
N ALA A 298 13.22 3.97 -1.03
CA ALA A 298 13.59 5.35 -1.35
C ALA A 298 14.94 5.72 -0.76
N GLU A 299 15.23 5.35 0.49
CA GLU A 299 16.55 5.57 1.10
C GLU A 299 17.68 5.00 0.24
N SER A 300 17.51 3.79 -0.31
CA SER A 300 18.50 3.16 -1.19
C SER A 300 18.69 3.90 -2.52
N ILE A 301 17.62 4.48 -3.07
CA ILE A 301 17.65 5.23 -4.33
C ILE A 301 18.34 6.59 -4.12
N PHE A 302 17.91 7.33 -3.10
CA PHE A 302 18.47 8.66 -2.84
C PHE A 302 19.91 8.60 -2.33
N ALA A 303 20.28 7.58 -1.55
CA ALA A 303 21.66 7.36 -1.16
C ALA A 303 22.60 7.22 -2.38
N GLN A 304 22.12 6.60 -3.47
CA GLN A 304 22.92 6.50 -4.71
C GLN A 304 22.94 7.82 -5.49
N LEU A 305 21.82 8.56 -5.54
CA LEU A 305 21.75 9.86 -6.23
C LEU A 305 22.56 10.95 -5.53
N ASP A 306 22.72 10.85 -4.20
CA ASP A 306 23.46 11.78 -3.37
C ASP A 306 24.96 11.44 -3.29
N GLU A 307 25.39 10.30 -3.87
CA GLU A 307 26.81 9.89 -3.89
C GLU A 307 27.64 10.91 -4.69
N PRO A 308 28.82 11.31 -4.17
CA PRO A 308 29.68 12.24 -4.87
C PRO A 308 30.13 11.73 -6.25
N VAL A 309 29.90 12.52 -7.28
CA VAL A 309 30.36 12.22 -8.64
C VAL A 309 31.87 12.39 -8.76
N GLU A 310 32.48 11.67 -9.71
CA GLU A 310 33.89 11.83 -10.03
C GLU A 310 34.13 13.21 -10.64
N VAL A 311 34.97 14.00 -9.98
CA VAL A 311 35.28 15.36 -10.45
C VAL A 311 36.46 15.32 -11.42
N ASN A 312 36.21 15.69 -12.67
CA ASN A 312 37.28 15.92 -13.63
C ASN A 312 38.01 17.25 -13.30
N GLN A 313 39.21 17.14 -12.71
CA GLN A 313 40.06 18.29 -12.40
C GLN A 313 41.03 18.63 -13.53
N GLY A 314 41.05 17.89 -14.64
CA GLY A 314 41.90 18.14 -15.80
C GLY A 314 41.58 19.48 -16.46
N LYS A 315 42.59 20.34 -16.61
CA LYS A 315 42.47 21.68 -17.23
C LYS A 315 43.28 21.81 -18.52
N ILE A 316 44.01 20.77 -18.90
CA ILE A 316 44.93 20.80 -20.06
C ILE A 316 44.37 19.90 -21.14
N GLU A 317 43.99 20.49 -22.27
CA GLU A 317 43.67 19.78 -23.51
C GLU A 317 44.86 19.85 -24.45
N ARG A 318 45.31 18.75 -25.00
CA ARG A 318 46.39 18.66 -25.97
C ARG A 318 45.98 17.83 -27.18
N ASP A 319 46.10 18.37 -28.35
CA ASP A 319 46.04 17.67 -29.61
C ASP A 319 47.41 17.05 -29.94
N GLY A 320 47.44 15.79 -30.35
CA GLY A 320 48.64 15.14 -30.84
C GLY A 320 49.63 14.69 -29.78
N VAL A 321 49.25 13.70 -28.94
CA VAL A 321 50.11 13.09 -27.92
C VAL A 321 50.98 12.01 -28.54
N THR A 322 52.30 12.02 -28.30
CA THR A 322 53.26 10.99 -28.78
C THR A 322 53.16 9.63 -28.09
N GLY A 323 52.27 9.48 -27.10
CA GLY A 323 52.04 8.23 -26.38
C GLY A 323 53.13 7.81 -25.38
N LYS A 324 54.13 8.68 -25.13
CA LYS A 324 55.17 8.41 -24.12
C LYS A 324 54.66 8.74 -22.71
N LEU A 325 54.56 7.72 -21.84
CA LEU A 325 54.20 7.84 -20.43
C LEU A 325 55.43 7.63 -19.55
N VAL A 326 55.71 8.56 -18.67
CA VAL A 326 56.83 8.45 -17.72
C VAL A 326 56.28 8.61 -16.30
N PHE A 327 56.50 7.61 -15.48
CA PHE A 327 56.22 7.66 -14.05
C PHE A 327 57.49 8.03 -13.29
N ASN A 328 57.47 9.07 -12.53
CA ASN A 328 58.62 9.52 -11.76
C ASN A 328 58.28 9.62 -10.26
N LYS A 329 58.81 8.71 -9.45
CA LYS A 329 58.60 8.65 -8.00
C LYS A 329 57.10 8.73 -7.58
N VAL A 330 56.25 8.02 -8.29
CA VAL A 330 54.81 8.00 -8.05
C VAL A 330 54.56 7.17 -6.78
N SER A 331 53.81 7.74 -5.83
CA SER A 331 53.26 7.05 -4.65
C SER A 331 51.74 7.19 -4.65
N PHE A 332 51.05 6.08 -4.31
CA PHE A 332 49.59 6.03 -4.29
C PHE A 332 49.09 5.33 -3.04
N THR A 333 48.08 5.93 -2.41
CA THR A 333 47.37 5.37 -1.26
C THR A 333 45.88 5.40 -1.58
N TYR A 334 45.17 4.28 -1.40
CA TYR A 334 43.72 4.27 -1.54
C TYR A 334 43.06 5.13 -0.48
N PRO A 335 42.04 5.92 -0.78
CA PRO A 335 41.27 6.68 0.21
C PRO A 335 40.77 5.76 1.31
N GLY A 336 41.08 6.06 2.58
CA GLY A 336 40.72 5.26 3.75
C GLY A 336 41.74 4.17 4.14
N SER A 337 42.86 4.00 3.40
CA SER A 337 43.98 3.16 3.80
C SER A 337 45.07 4.00 4.45
N GLU A 338 45.68 3.51 5.54
CA GLU A 338 46.85 4.17 6.21
C GLU A 338 48.15 3.83 5.52
N LYS A 339 48.19 2.78 4.68
CA LYS A 339 49.43 2.30 4.03
C LYS A 339 49.44 2.61 2.56
N PRO A 340 50.52 3.20 2.04
CA PRO A 340 50.66 3.38 0.59
C PRO A 340 50.79 2.02 -0.11
N VAL A 341 50.00 1.84 -1.21
CA VAL A 341 50.04 0.64 -2.06
C VAL A 341 51.18 0.74 -3.08
N LEU A 342 51.47 1.95 -3.54
CA LEU A 342 52.63 2.24 -4.37
C LEU A 342 53.48 3.27 -3.65
N SER A 343 54.81 3.02 -3.59
CA SER A 343 55.77 3.92 -2.99
C SER A 343 56.94 4.15 -3.90
N ASN A 344 57.13 5.39 -4.36
CA ASN A 344 58.29 5.85 -5.08
C ASN A 344 58.59 5.09 -6.38
N ILE A 345 57.53 4.71 -7.14
CA ILE A 345 57.66 3.91 -8.37
C ILE A 345 58.05 4.83 -9.52
N SER A 346 59.07 4.41 -10.29
CA SER A 346 59.56 5.11 -11.46
C SER A 346 59.77 4.13 -12.62
N PHE A 347 59.19 4.39 -13.81
CA PHE A 347 59.39 3.63 -15.03
C PHE A 347 58.95 4.43 -16.25
#